data_c53cc83ba454c38b3fddd18fb9d4d552
#
_entry.id   c53cc83ba454c38b3fddd18fb9d4d552
#
_cell.length_a   1.000
_cell.length_b   1.000
_cell.length_c   1.000
_cell.angle_alpha   90.00
_cell.angle_beta   90.00
_cell.angle_gamma   90.00
#
_symmetry.space_group_name_H-M   'P 1'
#
loop_
_entity.id
_entity.type
_entity.pdbx_description
1 polymer ?
#
loop_
_entity_poly.entity_id
_entity_poly.type
_entity_poly.pdbx_seq_one_letter_code
_entity_poly.pdbx_strand_id
1 'polypeptide(L)' 'SYIGPAVKNKFDSLSDDLKKEILKRDVKIYSIQDLIKCLDSIVAEG' A
#
# COMPACT_ATOMS: atom_id res chain seq x y z
N SER A 1 -0.64 1.66 10.20
CA SER A 1 -1.37 1.33 8.96
C SER A 1 -2.00 -0.05 9.06
N TYR A 2 -3.02 -0.26 8.27
CA TYR A 2 -3.76 -1.52 8.26
C TYR A 2 -3.84 -2.06 6.83
N ILE A 3 -3.50 -3.34 6.66
CA ILE A 3 -3.58 -4.01 5.37
C ILE A 3 -4.61 -5.13 5.49
N GLY A 4 -5.73 -4.98 4.80
CA GLY A 4 -6.81 -5.96 4.86
C GLY A 4 -6.44 -7.29 4.21
N PRO A 5 -7.10 -8.38 4.61
CA PRO A 5 -6.79 -9.70 4.06
C PRO A 5 -7.03 -9.78 2.56
N ALA A 6 -7.97 -9.02 2.02
CA ALA A 6 -8.28 -9.04 0.59
C ALA A 6 -7.12 -8.51 -0.26
N VAL A 7 -6.24 -7.69 0.31
CA VAL A 7 -5.11 -7.09 -0.44
C VAL A 7 -3.76 -7.62 0.02
N LYS A 8 -3.75 -8.52 0.97
CA LYS A 8 -2.50 -8.98 1.58
C LYS A 8 -1.55 -9.60 0.54
N ASN A 9 -2.07 -10.42 -0.35
CA ASN A 9 -1.24 -11.06 -1.37
C ASN A 9 -0.62 -10.03 -2.32
N LYS A 10 -1.40 -9.04 -2.73
CA LYS A 10 -0.90 -7.98 -3.59
C LYS A 10 0.14 -7.13 -2.87
N PHE A 11 -0.12 -6.80 -1.62
CA PHE A 11 0.83 -6.06 -0.80
C PHE A 11 2.14 -6.82 -0.68
N ASP A 12 2.07 -8.12 -0.40
CA ASP A 12 3.27 -8.93 -0.21
C ASP A 12 4.10 -9.06 -1.49
N SER A 13 3.48 -8.90 -2.66
CA SER A 13 4.20 -8.99 -3.94
C SER A 13 4.89 -7.69 -4.33
N LEU A 14 4.68 -6.60 -3.59
CA LEU A 14 5.35 -5.34 -3.84
C LEU A 14 6.82 -5.41 -3.44
N SER A 15 7.62 -4.50 -3.98
CA SER A 15 9.01 -4.39 -3.57
C SER A 15 9.10 -3.97 -2.10
N ASP A 16 10.24 -4.28 -1.47
CA ASP A 16 10.44 -3.93 -0.07
C ASP A 16 10.33 -2.42 0.16
N ASP A 17 10.86 -1.63 -0.78
CA ASP A 17 10.81 -0.18 -0.66
C ASP A 17 9.37 0.32 -0.67
N LEU A 18 8.54 -0.21 -1.55
CA LEU A 18 7.13 0.17 -1.61
C LEU A 18 6.38 -0.24 -0.35
N LYS A 19 6.65 -1.44 0.13
CA LYS A 19 6.03 -1.91 1.37
C LYS A 19 6.38 -1.01 2.54
N LYS A 20 7.64 -0.61 2.65
CA LYS A 20 8.08 0.30 3.71
C LYS A 20 7.39 1.65 3.61
N GLU A 21 7.25 2.18 2.40
CA GLU A 21 6.57 3.46 2.20
C GLU A 21 5.12 3.39 2.65
N ILE A 22 4.43 2.31 2.32
CA ILE A 22 3.05 2.13 2.73
C ILE A 22 2.95 2.04 4.26
N LEU A 23 3.84 1.27 4.87
CA LEU A 23 3.81 1.07 6.32
C LEU A 23 4.18 2.32 7.11
N LYS A 24 4.98 3.22 6.52
CA LYS A 24 5.31 4.49 7.15
C LYS A 24 4.12 5.44 7.19
N ARG A 25 3.17 5.26 6.28
CA ARG A 25 1.98 6.11 6.21
C ARG A 25 0.91 5.55 7.13
N ASP A 26 0.14 6.43 7.73
CA ASP A 26 -0.98 6.00 8.57
C ASP A 26 -2.21 5.81 7.69
N VAL A 27 -2.23 4.69 6.97
CA VAL A 27 -3.28 4.40 6.00
C VAL A 27 -3.98 3.09 6.33
N LYS A 28 -5.23 2.99 5.87
CA LYS A 28 -6.02 1.77 6.01
C LYS A 28 -6.40 1.29 4.61
N ILE A 29 -5.93 0.11 4.27
CA ILE A 29 -6.10 -0.45 2.93
C ILE A 29 -6.98 -1.69 3.03
N TYR A 30 -8.23 -1.55 2.60
CA TYR A 30 -9.23 -2.62 2.68
C TYR A 30 -9.47 -3.28 1.32
N SER A 31 -9.13 -2.61 0.24
CA SER A 31 -9.41 -3.11 -1.11
C SER A 31 -8.22 -2.82 -2.02
N ILE A 32 -8.22 -3.47 -3.19
CA ILE A 32 -7.18 -3.23 -4.20
C ILE A 32 -7.20 -1.77 -4.64
N GLN A 33 -8.37 -1.16 -4.73
CA GLN A 33 -8.46 0.24 -5.11
C GLN A 33 -7.78 1.15 -4.08
N ASP A 34 -7.94 0.85 -2.80
CA ASP A 34 -7.24 1.60 -1.76
C ASP A 34 -5.73 1.48 -1.93
N LEU A 35 -5.25 0.29 -2.26
CA LEU A 35 -3.82 0.07 -2.49
C LEU A 35 -3.34 0.88 -3.68
N ILE A 36 -4.09 0.88 -4.78
CA ILE A 36 -3.72 1.63 -5.97
C ILE A 36 -3.63 3.12 -5.65
N LYS A 37 -4.59 3.66 -4.90
CA LYS A 37 -4.57 5.06 -4.51
C LYS A 37 -3.34 5.40 -3.68
N CYS A 38 -2.96 4.51 -2.78
CA CYS A 38 -1.77 4.71 -1.96
C CYS A 38 -0.51 4.72 -2.82
N LEU A 39 -0.41 3.79 -3.75
CA LEU A 39 0.74 3.73 -4.66
C LEU A 39 0.83 4.97 -5.54
N ASP A 40 -0.31 5.45 -6.04
CA ASP A 40 -0.34 6.67 -6.82
C ASP A 40 0.17 7.87 -6.03
N SER A 41 -0.20 7.95 -4.75
CA SER A 41 0.29 9.02 -3.88
C SER A 41 1.79 8.95 -3.70
N ILE A 42 2.33 7.75 -3.52
CA ILE A 42 3.77 7.56 -3.35
C ILE A 42 4.52 8.02 -4.60
N VAL A 43 4.03 7.62 -5.77
CA VAL A 43 4.65 7.99 -7.05
C VAL A 43 4.58 9.50 -7.26
N ALA A 44 3.44 10.10 -6.91
CA ALA A 44 3.25 11.55 -7.08
C ALA A 44 4.18 12.36 -6.19
N GLU A 45 4.53 11.83 -5.02
CA GLU A 45 5.44 12.52 -4.10
C GLU A 45 6.90 12.35 -4.48
N GLY A 46 7.17 11.29 -5.16
CA GLY A 46 8.47 10.90 -5.37
C GLY A 46 9.33 11.05 -6.34
#